data_1c1e4555cc1499963dabcaa7ec4cf970
#
_entry.id   1c1e4555cc1499963dabcaa7ec4cf970
#
_cell.length_a   1.000
_cell.length_b   1.000
_cell.length_c   1.000
_cell.angle_alpha   90.00
_cell.angle_beta   90.00
_cell.angle_gamma   90.00
#
_symmetry.space_group_name_H-M   'P 1'
#
loop_
_entity.id
_entity.type
_entity.pdbx_description
1 polymer ?
#
loop_
_entity_poly.entity_id
_entity_poly.type
_entity_poly.pdbx_seq_one_letter_code
_entity_poly.pdbx_strand_id
1 'polypeptide(L)'
;GLDIDTIVLLQPTSPFRKSFHIIEAISKYDNYCEMLVSVKETKSNPYYVLMEENENGWLVKSKDGNFSRRQDCPKVFELNGAIYIIDLKALKEKHFNQFTNIKKYVMNNESSLDIDNEIDWKIAEIYLSIPSENENK
;
A
#
# COMPACT_ATOMS: atom_id res chain seq x y z
N GLY A 1 33.56 6.68 -1.25
CA GLY A 1 32.12 6.93 -1.39
C GLY A 1 31.34 5.94 -0.56
N LEU A 2 30.12 6.28 -0.16
CA LEU A 2 29.20 5.34 0.50
C LEU A 2 28.74 4.33 -0.56
N ASP A 3 28.84 3.03 -0.24
CA ASP A 3 28.26 1.97 -1.07
C ASP A 3 26.80 1.81 -0.62
N ILE A 4 25.86 2.23 -1.47
CA ILE A 4 24.43 2.22 -1.19
C ILE A 4 23.78 1.19 -2.09
N ASP A 5 23.18 0.16 -1.48
CA ASP A 5 22.49 -0.91 -2.19
C ASP A 5 20.96 -0.72 -2.22
N THR A 6 20.43 -0.05 -1.22
CA THR A 6 18.99 0.02 -0.97
C THR A 6 18.55 1.43 -0.56
N ILE A 7 17.41 1.85 -1.05
CA ILE A 7 16.77 3.12 -0.69
C ILE A 7 15.51 2.83 0.10
N VAL A 8 15.33 3.49 1.24
CA VAL A 8 14.05 3.51 1.98
C VAL A 8 13.41 4.88 1.76
N LEU A 9 12.35 4.91 0.96
CA LEU A 9 11.58 6.10 0.69
C LEU A 9 10.35 6.12 1.59
N LEU A 10 10.17 7.20 2.34
CA LEU A 10 9.07 7.43 3.27
C LEU A 10 8.31 8.69 2.86
N GLN A 11 7.04 8.53 2.46
CA GLN A 11 6.23 9.70 2.11
C GLN A 11 5.86 10.52 3.36
N PRO A 12 5.93 11.85 3.31
CA PRO A 12 5.59 12.70 4.46
C PRO A 12 4.09 12.75 4.76
N THR A 13 3.26 12.41 3.79
CA THR A 13 1.78 12.43 3.87
C THR A 13 1.18 11.23 4.62
N SER A 14 1.99 10.31 5.14
CA SER A 14 1.55 9.14 5.92
C SER A 14 1.78 9.35 7.42
N PRO A 15 0.90 10.10 8.13
CA PRO A 15 1.14 10.59 9.50
C PRO A 15 1.13 9.48 10.55
N PHE A 16 0.43 8.35 10.30
CA PHE A 16 0.29 7.24 11.25
C PHE A 16 1.27 6.10 11.03
N ARG A 17 2.25 6.28 10.15
CA ARG A 17 3.39 5.38 10.03
C ARG A 17 4.25 5.49 11.28
N LYS A 18 4.51 4.34 11.92
CA LYS A 18 5.33 4.22 13.13
C LYS A 18 6.68 3.59 12.80
N SER A 19 7.66 3.76 13.68
CA SER A 19 9.02 3.20 13.51
C SER A 19 9.02 1.68 13.36
N PHE A 20 8.16 0.97 14.08
CA PHE A 20 8.08 -0.49 13.98
C PHE A 20 7.63 -0.96 12.58
N HIS A 21 6.76 -0.21 11.86
CA HIS A 21 6.39 -0.53 10.48
C HIS A 21 7.60 -0.51 9.56
N ILE A 22 8.51 0.46 9.75
CA ILE A 22 9.74 0.57 8.96
C ILE A 22 10.66 -0.61 9.26
N ILE A 23 10.86 -0.93 10.55
CA ILE A 23 11.73 -2.02 10.99
C ILE A 23 11.21 -3.37 10.45
N GLU A 24 9.92 -3.63 10.57
CA GLU A 24 9.31 -4.86 10.05
C GLU A 24 9.37 -4.95 8.52
N ALA A 25 9.15 -3.83 7.82
CA ALA A 25 9.26 -3.79 6.37
C ALA A 25 10.69 -4.11 5.92
N ILE A 26 11.70 -3.51 6.57
CA ILE A 26 13.12 -3.80 6.30
C ILE A 26 13.43 -5.28 6.56
N SER A 27 12.91 -5.87 7.64
CA SER A 27 13.15 -7.28 7.97
C SER A 27 12.55 -8.26 6.95
N LYS A 28 11.54 -7.83 6.20
CA LYS A 28 10.87 -8.63 5.14
C LYS A 28 11.45 -8.40 3.75
N TYR A 29 12.27 -7.36 3.60
CA TYR A 29 12.99 -7.09 2.37
C TYR A 29 14.13 -8.09 2.20
N ASP A 30 14.36 -8.56 1.00
CA ASP A 30 15.51 -9.38 0.63
C ASP A 30 16.05 -8.98 -0.76
N ASN A 31 17.28 -9.42 -1.04
CA ASN A 31 18.00 -9.06 -2.27
C ASN A 31 17.41 -9.69 -3.55
N TYR A 32 16.35 -10.50 -3.44
CA TYR A 32 15.66 -11.07 -4.60
C TYR A 32 14.51 -10.21 -5.08
N CYS A 33 14.07 -9.22 -4.30
CA CYS A 33 13.02 -8.31 -4.70
C CYS A 33 13.58 -6.97 -5.19
N GLU A 34 12.99 -6.46 -6.27
CA GLU A 34 13.30 -5.13 -6.81
C GLU A 34 12.74 -4.03 -5.93
N MET A 35 11.61 -4.31 -5.27
CA MET A 35 10.97 -3.39 -4.33
C MET A 35 10.13 -4.15 -3.31
N LEU A 36 10.12 -3.66 -2.08
CA LEU A 36 9.07 -3.94 -1.11
C LEU A 36 8.27 -2.66 -0.90
N VAL A 37 6.95 -2.75 -0.97
CA VAL A 37 6.05 -1.61 -0.82
C VAL A 37 5.01 -1.87 0.25
N SER A 38 4.69 -0.85 1.04
CA SER A 38 3.58 -0.93 1.98
C SER A 38 2.24 -0.82 1.30
N VAL A 39 1.29 -1.63 1.79
CA VAL A 39 -0.05 -1.76 1.23
C VAL A 39 -1.09 -1.89 2.33
N LYS A 40 -2.35 -1.62 2.01
CA LYS A 40 -3.52 -2.04 2.81
C LYS A 40 -4.36 -3.05 2.01
N GLU A 41 -5.07 -3.94 2.69
CA GLU A 41 -6.09 -4.76 2.03
C GLU A 41 -7.28 -3.87 1.67
N THR A 42 -7.67 -3.84 0.40
CA THR A 42 -8.77 -3.00 -0.06
C THR A 42 -10.08 -3.76 -0.17
N LYS A 43 -11.20 -3.05 0.10
CA LYS A 43 -12.55 -3.54 -0.16
C LYS A 43 -12.98 -3.33 -1.61
N SER A 44 -12.27 -2.48 -2.35
CA SER A 44 -12.49 -2.20 -3.78
C SER A 44 -11.88 -3.31 -4.63
N ASN A 45 -12.55 -4.45 -4.65
CA ASN A 45 -12.06 -5.66 -5.29
C ASN A 45 -12.46 -5.70 -6.78
N PRO A 46 -11.52 -5.80 -7.74
CA PRO A 46 -11.80 -5.76 -9.18
C PRO A 46 -12.60 -6.97 -9.68
N TYR A 47 -12.59 -8.08 -8.94
CA TYR A 47 -13.41 -9.24 -9.28
C TYR A 47 -14.88 -9.09 -8.85
N TYR A 48 -15.22 -8.09 -8.02
CA TYR A 48 -16.53 -8.04 -7.40
C TYR A 48 -17.22 -6.67 -7.47
N VAL A 49 -16.54 -5.58 -7.10
CA VAL A 49 -17.17 -4.25 -6.97
C VAL A 49 -16.69 -3.22 -7.99
N LEU A 50 -15.48 -3.40 -8.55
CA LEU A 50 -14.96 -2.47 -9.56
C LEU A 50 -15.47 -2.87 -10.94
N MET A 51 -15.95 -1.87 -11.67
CA MET A 51 -16.50 -2.02 -13.01
C MET A 51 -15.78 -1.05 -13.93
N GLU A 52 -15.64 -1.43 -15.19
CA GLU A 52 -15.13 -0.60 -16.27
C GLU A 52 -16.23 -0.39 -17.30
N GLU A 53 -16.25 0.78 -17.96
CA GLU A 53 -17.16 1.04 -19.07
C GLU A 53 -16.54 0.50 -20.37
N ASN A 54 -17.29 -0.32 -21.10
CA ASN A 54 -16.87 -0.80 -22.39
C ASN A 54 -17.21 0.20 -23.52
N GLU A 55 -16.77 -0.07 -24.74
CA GLU A 55 -16.96 0.79 -25.92
C GLU A 55 -18.43 1.10 -26.23
N ASN A 56 -19.38 0.30 -25.74
CA ASN A 56 -20.81 0.49 -25.93
C ASN A 56 -21.52 1.20 -24.76
N GLY A 57 -20.77 1.68 -23.78
CA GLY A 57 -21.30 2.36 -22.60
C GLY A 57 -21.88 1.44 -21.52
N TRP A 58 -21.58 0.13 -21.55
CA TRP A 58 -22.03 -0.83 -20.53
C TRP A 58 -20.96 -1.07 -19.49
N LEU A 59 -21.37 -1.18 -18.21
CA LEU A 59 -20.50 -1.57 -17.14
C LEU A 59 -20.22 -3.08 -17.17
N VAL A 60 -18.95 -3.43 -17.20
CA VAL A 60 -18.44 -4.80 -17.13
C VAL A 60 -17.48 -4.92 -15.94
N LYS A 61 -17.28 -6.12 -15.41
CA LYS A 61 -16.31 -6.32 -14.31
C LYS A 61 -14.90 -5.96 -14.76
N SER A 62 -14.18 -5.23 -13.92
CA SER A 62 -12.79 -4.80 -14.20
C SER A 62 -11.83 -5.99 -14.32
N LYS A 63 -12.13 -7.09 -13.66
CA LYS A 63 -11.34 -8.33 -13.74
C LYS A 63 -12.25 -9.54 -13.77
N ASP A 64 -11.99 -10.45 -14.72
CA ASP A 64 -12.76 -11.69 -14.85
C ASP A 64 -12.56 -12.63 -13.66
N GLY A 65 -13.66 -13.25 -13.24
CA GLY A 65 -13.68 -14.23 -12.18
C GLY A 65 -15.11 -14.69 -11.87
N ASN A 66 -15.27 -15.97 -11.58
CA ASN A 66 -16.58 -16.57 -11.28
C ASN A 66 -16.84 -16.60 -9.77
N PHE A 67 -16.88 -15.42 -9.15
CA PHE A 67 -17.12 -15.26 -7.71
C PHE A 67 -18.51 -14.70 -7.47
N SER A 68 -19.32 -15.39 -6.66
CA SER A 68 -20.68 -14.94 -6.26
C SER A 68 -20.67 -14.17 -4.95
N ARG A 69 -19.65 -14.33 -4.10
CA ARG A 69 -19.52 -13.64 -2.82
C ARG A 69 -18.15 -12.98 -2.69
N ARG A 70 -18.10 -11.81 -2.03
CA ARG A 70 -16.86 -11.07 -1.79
C ARG A 70 -15.77 -11.91 -1.10
N GLN A 71 -16.16 -12.71 -0.13
CA GLN A 71 -15.23 -13.53 0.65
C GLN A 71 -14.52 -14.64 -0.15
N ASP A 72 -15.09 -15.00 -1.29
CA ASP A 72 -14.53 -16.03 -2.18
C ASP A 72 -13.52 -15.43 -3.19
N CYS A 73 -13.51 -14.09 -3.30
CA CYS A 73 -12.58 -13.39 -4.19
C CYS A 73 -11.14 -13.41 -3.62
N PRO A 74 -10.13 -13.45 -4.49
CA PRO A 74 -8.75 -13.24 -4.06
C PRO A 74 -8.59 -11.91 -3.33
N LYS A 75 -7.72 -11.87 -2.31
CA LYS A 75 -7.37 -10.62 -1.63
C LYS A 75 -6.66 -9.69 -2.60
N VAL A 76 -7.03 -8.43 -2.56
CA VAL A 76 -6.45 -7.37 -3.37
C VAL A 76 -5.89 -6.29 -2.44
N PHE A 77 -4.76 -5.75 -2.83
CA PHE A 77 -4.02 -4.78 -2.03
C PHE A 77 -3.89 -3.47 -2.78
N GLU A 78 -4.04 -2.39 -2.05
CA GLU A 78 -3.90 -1.03 -2.50
C GLU A 78 -2.60 -0.45 -1.93
N LEU A 79 -1.79 0.20 -2.77
CA LEU A 79 -0.61 0.92 -2.32
C LEU A 79 -1.05 2.06 -1.39
N ASN A 80 -0.43 2.17 -0.22
CA ASN A 80 -0.76 3.21 0.75
C ASN A 80 0.28 4.34 0.85
N GLY A 81 1.31 4.28 0.00
CA GLY A 81 2.33 5.32 -0.09
C GLY A 81 3.31 5.41 1.09
N ALA A 82 3.08 4.68 2.19
CA ALA A 82 3.80 4.93 3.42
C ALA A 82 5.28 4.52 3.39
N ILE A 83 5.61 3.36 2.80
CA ILE A 83 6.97 2.81 2.81
C ILE A 83 7.28 2.18 1.46
N TYR A 84 8.41 2.56 0.88
CA TYR A 84 9.02 1.89 -0.27
C TYR A 84 10.47 1.52 0.08
N ILE A 85 10.83 0.26 -0.09
CA ILE A 85 12.21 -0.21 0.03
C ILE A 85 12.61 -0.71 -1.35
N ILE A 86 13.62 -0.09 -1.95
CA ILE A 86 13.91 -0.19 -3.38
C ILE A 86 15.35 -0.64 -3.56
N ASP A 87 15.55 -1.65 -4.37
CA ASP A 87 16.88 -2.04 -4.84
C ASP A 87 17.45 -0.93 -5.75
N LEU A 88 18.62 -0.41 -5.39
CA LEU A 88 19.24 0.69 -6.14
C LEU A 88 19.68 0.28 -7.54
N LYS A 89 20.07 -0.98 -7.73
CA LYS A 89 20.47 -1.50 -9.03
C LYS A 89 19.25 -1.58 -9.95
N ALA A 90 18.15 -2.15 -9.47
CA ALA A 90 16.90 -2.20 -10.23
C ALA A 90 16.41 -0.80 -10.62
N LEU A 91 16.51 0.18 -9.71
CA LEU A 91 16.11 1.57 -9.97
C LEU A 91 16.98 2.26 -11.04
N LYS A 92 18.25 1.88 -11.16
CA LYS A 92 19.15 2.39 -12.23
C LYS A 92 18.88 1.77 -13.59
N GLU A 93 18.38 0.53 -13.62
CA GLU A 93 18.19 -0.26 -14.84
C GLU A 93 16.78 -0.16 -15.41
N LYS A 94 15.77 0.11 -14.57
CA LYS A 94 14.34 0.07 -14.95
C LYS A 94 13.54 1.24 -14.36
N HIS A 95 12.46 1.60 -15.03
CA HIS A 95 11.44 2.45 -14.44
C HIS A 95 10.56 1.67 -13.45
N PHE A 96 9.97 2.35 -12.47
CA PHE A 96 9.10 1.76 -11.45
C PHE A 96 8.00 0.85 -12.00
N ASN A 97 7.38 1.25 -13.12
CA ASN A 97 6.32 0.48 -13.78
C ASN A 97 6.78 -0.81 -14.46
N GLN A 98 8.10 -1.03 -14.51
CA GLN A 98 8.72 -2.24 -15.08
C GLN A 98 9.18 -3.22 -14.00
N PHE A 99 9.02 -2.88 -12.71
CA PHE A 99 9.34 -3.79 -11.63
C PHE A 99 8.34 -4.93 -11.59
N THR A 100 8.84 -6.16 -11.48
CA THR A 100 8.04 -7.40 -11.45
C THR A 100 8.18 -8.16 -10.14
N ASN A 101 9.34 -8.08 -9.49
CA ASN A 101 9.62 -8.75 -8.24
C ASN A 101 9.33 -7.84 -7.05
N ILE A 102 8.02 -7.56 -6.83
CA ILE A 102 7.56 -6.66 -5.79
C ILE A 102 7.00 -7.45 -4.63
N LYS A 103 7.53 -7.22 -3.43
CA LYS A 103 6.98 -7.72 -2.16
C LYS A 103 6.06 -6.69 -1.52
N LYS A 104 5.08 -7.18 -0.76
CA LYS A 104 4.19 -6.32 0.01
C LYS A 104 4.50 -6.38 1.50
N TYR A 105 4.35 -5.24 2.16
CA TYR A 105 4.22 -5.11 3.61
C TYR A 105 2.81 -4.60 3.94
N VAL A 106 1.99 -5.43 4.60
CA VAL A 106 0.59 -5.09 4.87
C VAL A 106 0.50 -4.26 6.15
N MET A 107 -0.11 -3.08 6.03
CA MET A 107 -0.44 -2.19 7.15
C MET A 107 -1.96 -2.16 7.36
N ASN A 108 -2.40 -1.83 8.56
CA ASN A 108 -3.82 -1.63 8.86
C ASN A 108 -4.35 -0.33 8.22
N ASN A 109 -5.68 -0.15 8.19
CA ASN A 109 -6.30 1.01 7.55
C ASN A 109 -5.92 2.34 8.21
N GLU A 110 -5.83 2.38 9.54
CA GLU A 110 -5.46 3.57 10.29
C GLU A 110 -4.04 4.04 9.94
N SER A 111 -3.07 3.12 10.01
CA SER A 111 -1.67 3.42 9.65
C SER A 111 -1.44 3.65 8.17
N SER A 112 -2.46 3.39 7.34
CA SER A 112 -2.45 3.56 5.88
C SER A 112 -3.17 4.83 5.43
N LEU A 113 -3.54 5.72 6.34
CA LEU A 113 -4.12 7.01 5.96
C LEU A 113 -3.05 7.84 5.27
N ASP A 114 -3.37 8.32 4.08
CA ASP A 114 -2.58 9.27 3.31
C ASP A 114 -3.30 10.62 3.25
N ILE A 115 -2.60 11.72 3.41
CA ILE A 115 -3.17 13.08 3.41
C ILE A 115 -2.96 13.70 2.04
N ASP A 116 -3.97 13.61 1.19
CA ASP A 116 -3.98 14.20 -0.15
C ASP A 116 -4.81 15.50 -0.21
N ASN A 117 -5.76 15.67 0.72
CA ASN A 117 -6.70 16.79 0.73
C ASN A 117 -7.15 17.19 2.14
N GLU A 118 -7.95 18.24 2.26
CA GLU A 118 -8.44 18.76 3.55
C GLU A 118 -9.34 17.77 4.31
N ILE A 119 -10.03 16.86 3.61
CA ILE A 119 -10.87 15.85 4.25
C ILE A 119 -10.00 14.82 4.95
N ASP A 120 -8.92 14.38 4.29
CA ASP A 120 -7.96 13.45 4.87
C ASP A 120 -7.29 14.06 6.11
N TRP A 121 -6.98 15.36 6.05
CA TRP A 121 -6.45 16.10 7.20
C TRP A 121 -7.41 16.05 8.40
N LYS A 122 -8.70 16.34 8.17
CA LYS A 122 -9.73 16.26 9.22
C LYS A 122 -9.90 14.86 9.79
N ILE A 123 -9.80 13.85 8.93
CA ILE A 123 -9.82 12.44 9.37
C ILE A 123 -8.60 12.17 10.27
N ALA A 124 -7.42 12.65 9.89
CA ALA A 124 -6.22 12.51 10.71
C ALA A 124 -6.37 13.18 12.08
N GLU A 125 -6.94 14.39 12.14
CA GLU A 125 -7.21 15.09 13.41
C GLU A 125 -8.18 14.30 14.31
N ILE A 126 -9.23 13.70 13.72
CA ILE A 126 -10.16 12.84 14.46
C ILE A 126 -9.43 11.62 15.02
N TYR A 127 -8.61 10.93 14.23
CA TYR A 127 -7.83 9.78 14.74
C TYR A 127 -6.91 10.16 15.89
N LEU A 128 -6.27 11.33 15.83
CA LEU A 128 -5.41 11.83 16.92
C LEU A 128 -6.19 12.19 18.18
N SER A 129 -7.47 12.55 18.06
CA SER A 129 -8.33 12.91 19.19
C SER A 129 -8.92 11.71 19.93
N ILE A 130 -8.89 10.51 19.31
CA ILE A 130 -9.38 9.28 19.93
C ILE A 130 -8.30 8.79 20.92
N PRO A 131 -8.63 8.68 22.23
CA PRO A 131 -7.68 8.15 23.21
C PRO A 131 -7.24 6.75 22.80
N SER A 132 -5.92 6.49 22.77
CA SER A 132 -5.40 5.14 22.56
C SER A 132 -5.80 4.27 23.76
N GLU A 133 -6.51 3.17 23.50
CA GLU A 133 -6.94 2.22 24.56
C GLU A 133 -5.77 1.58 25.36
N ASN A 134 -4.53 1.93 25.06
CA ASN A 134 -3.32 1.30 25.64
C ASN A 134 -2.55 2.15 26.64
N GLU A 135 -3.09 3.26 27.16
CA GLU A 135 -2.41 4.02 28.25
C GLU A 135 -2.77 3.57 29.67
N ASN A 136 -3.55 2.49 29.81
CA ASN A 136 -3.92 1.93 31.12
C ASN A 136 -3.49 0.45 31.25
N LYS A 137 -2.17 0.18 31.16
CA LYS A 137 -1.61 -1.05 31.78
C LYS A 137 -0.19 -0.81 32.21
#